data_d1de21d59b16dae1dde267bf1d21f97e
#
_entry.id   d1de21d59b16dae1dde267bf1d21f97e
#
_cell.length_a   1.000
_cell.length_b   1.000
_cell.length_c   1.000
_cell.angle_alpha   90.00
_cell.angle_beta   90.00
_cell.angle_gamma   90.00
#
_symmetry.space_group_name_H-M   'P 1'
#
loop_
_entity.id
_entity.type
_entity.pdbx_description
1 polymer ?
#
loop_
_entity_poly.entity_id
_entity_poly.type
_entity_poly.pdbx_seq_one_letter_code
_entity_poly.pdbx_strand_id
1 'polypeptide(L)'
;MVREVSDAAYSDAAFLLLLRSDVTVHEAAEARAAIEVALAGIAAEARKEDDLVSLREHFETMAAAAEARDTPLALEADLKFHVGILKATNLPVLVTLLRPMHQIIWITTLFPPGADGDAGRTGADYQAYDVDLHRGVLDALEAGDSEQARRWMRELFAFVDDPAYRELHSMAFRDAARLRAAVRSEMSYDAG
;
A
#
# COMPACT_ATOMS: atom_id res chain seq x y z
N MET A 1 -23.93 27.22 -11.40
CA MET A 1 -22.49 27.24 -11.06
C MET A 1 -22.19 25.90 -10.40
N VAL A 2 -21.55 24.98 -11.09
CA VAL A 2 -21.13 23.70 -10.52
C VAL A 2 -19.93 24.00 -9.63
N ARG A 3 -20.06 23.71 -8.36
CA ARG A 3 -18.96 23.84 -7.39
C ARG A 3 -17.90 22.80 -7.76
N GLU A 4 -16.67 23.22 -8.01
CA GLU A 4 -15.58 22.27 -8.19
C GLU A 4 -15.47 21.38 -6.92
N VAL A 5 -15.64 20.09 -7.12
CA VAL A 5 -15.40 19.12 -6.05
C VAL A 5 -13.89 18.95 -5.97
N SER A 6 -13.29 19.32 -4.86
CA SER A 6 -11.86 19.10 -4.66
C SER A 6 -11.57 17.61 -4.58
N ASP A 7 -10.41 17.20 -5.08
CA ASP A 7 -9.92 15.81 -5.01
C ASP A 7 -9.90 15.26 -3.58
N ALA A 8 -9.57 16.11 -2.61
CA ALA A 8 -9.62 15.77 -1.19
C ALA A 8 -11.05 15.44 -0.75
N ALA A 9 -12.04 16.24 -1.13
CA ALA A 9 -13.45 16.01 -0.75
C ALA A 9 -13.97 14.68 -1.29
N TYR A 10 -13.57 14.25 -2.49
CA TYR A 10 -13.92 12.95 -3.04
C TYR A 10 -13.28 11.81 -2.24
N SER A 11 -11.97 11.89 -1.96
CA SER A 11 -11.26 10.88 -1.18
C SER A 11 -11.83 10.75 0.23
N ASP A 12 -12.12 11.88 0.90
CA ASP A 12 -12.69 11.91 2.23
C ASP A 12 -14.11 11.29 2.25
N ALA A 13 -14.94 11.61 1.25
CA ALA A 13 -16.29 11.05 1.16
C ALA A 13 -16.26 9.53 0.94
N ALA A 14 -15.41 9.03 0.06
CA ALA A 14 -15.27 7.60 -0.19
C ALA A 14 -14.74 6.87 1.06
N PHE A 15 -13.76 7.45 1.74
CA PHE A 15 -13.22 6.90 2.98
C PHE A 15 -14.27 6.86 4.11
N LEU A 16 -15.05 7.93 4.27
CA LEU A 16 -16.15 7.97 5.24
C LEU A 16 -17.21 6.88 4.96
N LEU A 17 -17.47 6.56 3.70
CA LEU A 17 -18.37 5.46 3.34
C LEU A 17 -17.81 4.12 3.82
N LEU A 18 -16.52 3.85 3.63
CA LEU A 18 -15.86 2.64 4.12
C LEU A 18 -15.89 2.56 5.64
N LEU A 19 -15.62 3.66 6.35
CA LEU A 19 -15.68 3.70 7.82
C LEU A 19 -17.10 3.44 8.39
N ARG A 20 -18.13 3.69 7.59
CA ARG A 20 -19.55 3.47 7.97
C ARG A 20 -20.11 2.13 7.52
N SER A 21 -19.38 1.43 6.67
CA SER A 21 -19.72 0.07 6.25
C SER A 21 -19.23 -0.95 7.27
N ASP A 22 -19.75 -2.18 7.18
CA ASP A 22 -19.28 -3.31 7.99
C ASP A 22 -18.12 -4.07 7.31
N VAL A 23 -17.36 -3.39 6.45
CA VAL A 23 -16.19 -3.92 5.76
C VAL A 23 -15.10 -4.26 6.77
N THR A 24 -14.48 -5.43 6.60
CA THR A 24 -13.33 -5.89 7.36
C THR A 24 -12.01 -5.43 6.72
N VAL A 25 -10.93 -5.51 7.47
CA VAL A 25 -9.57 -5.28 6.94
C VAL A 25 -9.26 -6.28 5.83
N HIS A 26 -9.69 -7.53 5.96
CA HIS A 26 -9.53 -8.57 4.94
C HIS A 26 -10.19 -8.19 3.61
N GLU A 27 -11.47 -7.85 3.63
CA GLU A 27 -12.20 -7.44 2.41
C GLU A 27 -11.57 -6.21 1.74
N ALA A 28 -11.07 -5.26 2.52
CA ALA A 28 -10.35 -4.11 2.00
C ALA A 28 -9.00 -4.51 1.37
N ALA A 29 -8.27 -5.45 1.99
CA ALA A 29 -7.01 -5.97 1.48
C ALA A 29 -7.22 -6.83 0.21
N GLU A 30 -8.25 -7.67 0.15
CA GLU A 30 -8.63 -8.42 -1.06
C GLU A 30 -8.95 -7.48 -2.23
N ALA A 31 -9.77 -6.45 -1.97
CA ALA A 31 -10.12 -5.44 -2.99
C ALA A 31 -8.87 -4.70 -3.49
N ARG A 32 -7.97 -4.33 -2.57
CA ARG A 32 -6.68 -3.72 -2.89
C ARG A 32 -5.85 -4.65 -3.77
N ALA A 33 -5.68 -5.91 -3.38
CA ALA A 33 -4.91 -6.91 -4.12
C ALA A 33 -5.44 -7.07 -5.55
N ALA A 34 -6.75 -7.22 -5.72
CA ALA A 34 -7.37 -7.38 -7.03
C ALA A 34 -7.11 -6.17 -7.96
N ILE A 35 -7.18 -4.96 -7.41
CA ILE A 35 -6.94 -3.73 -8.17
C ILE A 35 -5.44 -3.57 -8.48
N GLU A 36 -4.57 -3.68 -7.50
CA GLU A 36 -3.14 -3.39 -7.68
C GLU A 36 -2.43 -4.41 -8.55
N VAL A 37 -2.82 -5.68 -8.52
CA VAL A 37 -2.33 -6.70 -9.47
C VAL A 37 -2.66 -6.31 -10.92
N ALA A 38 -3.87 -5.80 -11.17
CA ALA A 38 -4.24 -5.33 -12.50
C ALA A 38 -3.44 -4.07 -12.89
N LEU A 39 -3.31 -3.11 -11.96
CA LEU A 39 -2.58 -1.85 -12.19
C LEU A 39 -1.09 -2.10 -12.49
N ALA A 40 -0.44 -3.03 -11.79
CA ALA A 40 0.96 -3.37 -12.03
C ALA A 40 1.20 -3.84 -13.47
N GLY A 41 0.31 -4.70 -14.00
CA GLY A 41 0.41 -5.14 -15.39
C GLY A 41 0.18 -3.99 -16.39
N ILE A 42 -0.79 -3.11 -16.15
CA ILE A 42 -1.04 -1.95 -17.01
C ILE A 42 0.14 -0.98 -16.94
N ALA A 43 0.66 -0.71 -15.75
CA ALA A 43 1.80 0.16 -15.55
C ALA A 43 3.05 -0.34 -16.28
N ALA A 44 3.33 -1.65 -16.25
CA ALA A 44 4.46 -2.25 -16.97
C ALA A 44 4.40 -1.99 -18.48
N GLU A 45 3.21 -1.92 -19.07
CA GLU A 45 3.02 -1.63 -20.50
C GLU A 45 3.04 -0.13 -20.81
N ALA A 46 2.57 0.71 -19.89
CA ALA A 46 2.27 2.13 -20.16
C ALA A 46 3.27 3.12 -19.52
N ARG A 47 4.12 2.66 -18.56
CA ARG A 47 5.06 3.51 -17.81
C ARG A 47 5.99 4.30 -18.74
N LYS A 48 6.33 5.51 -18.32
CA LYS A 48 7.35 6.35 -18.91
C LYS A 48 8.61 6.33 -18.06
N GLU A 49 9.72 6.86 -18.59
CA GLU A 49 10.97 6.91 -17.84
C GLU A 49 10.85 7.74 -16.55
N ASP A 50 10.13 8.85 -16.58
CA ASP A 50 9.89 9.67 -15.37
C ASP A 50 9.12 8.92 -14.28
N ASP A 51 8.20 8.02 -14.67
CA ASP A 51 7.48 7.17 -13.73
C ASP A 51 8.45 6.17 -13.06
N LEU A 52 9.36 5.58 -13.85
CA LEU A 52 10.39 4.65 -13.34
C LEU A 52 11.38 5.34 -12.41
N VAL A 53 11.81 6.56 -12.72
CA VAL A 53 12.65 7.36 -11.83
C VAL A 53 11.97 7.54 -10.47
N SER A 54 10.71 7.97 -10.47
CA SER A 54 9.96 8.16 -9.22
C SER A 54 9.76 6.85 -8.44
N LEU A 55 9.49 5.75 -9.13
CA LEU A 55 9.33 4.43 -8.50
C LEU A 55 10.63 3.92 -7.86
N ARG A 56 11.79 4.12 -8.54
CA ARG A 56 13.11 3.80 -7.96
C ARG A 56 13.38 4.61 -6.70
N GLU A 57 13.14 5.92 -6.72
CA GLU A 57 13.34 6.80 -5.56
C GLU A 57 12.49 6.34 -4.36
N HIS A 58 11.24 5.98 -4.59
CA HIS A 58 10.37 5.49 -3.52
C HIS A 58 10.82 4.14 -3.00
N PHE A 59 11.23 3.23 -3.89
CA PHE A 59 11.76 1.93 -3.51
C PHE A 59 13.08 2.06 -2.71
N GLU A 60 14.04 2.87 -3.18
CA GLU A 60 15.31 3.09 -2.48
C GLU A 60 15.09 3.70 -1.09
N THR A 61 14.15 4.64 -0.98
CA THR A 61 13.77 5.23 0.32
C THR A 61 13.19 4.16 1.24
N MET A 62 12.30 3.31 0.74
CA MET A 62 11.70 2.22 1.51
C MET A 62 12.76 1.23 1.98
N ALA A 63 13.66 0.79 1.11
CA ALA A 63 14.72 -0.16 1.42
C ALA A 63 15.70 0.40 2.48
N ALA A 64 16.14 1.65 2.32
CA ALA A 64 17.01 2.31 3.28
C ALA A 64 16.32 2.51 4.65
N ALA A 65 15.05 2.87 4.66
CA ALA A 65 14.27 3.04 5.87
C ALA A 65 14.06 1.68 6.59
N ALA A 66 13.82 0.61 5.85
CA ALA A 66 13.71 -0.74 6.40
C ALA A 66 15.03 -1.20 7.05
N GLU A 67 16.17 -0.96 6.40
CA GLU A 67 17.51 -1.25 6.95
C GLU A 67 17.78 -0.43 8.23
N ALA A 68 17.40 0.85 8.22
CA ALA A 68 17.53 1.74 9.38
C ALA A 68 16.49 1.46 10.48
N ARG A 69 15.51 0.58 10.24
CA ARG A 69 14.36 0.32 11.11
C ARG A 69 13.50 1.57 11.36
N ASP A 70 13.49 2.49 10.42
CA ASP A 70 12.61 3.64 10.41
C ASP A 70 11.24 3.25 9.81
N THR A 71 10.44 2.59 10.62
CA THR A 71 9.12 2.09 10.21
C THR A 71 8.21 3.18 9.64
N PRO A 72 8.10 4.39 10.23
CA PRO A 72 7.31 5.47 9.66
C PRO A 72 7.71 5.83 8.22
N LEU A 73 9.01 6.00 7.99
CA LEU A 73 9.53 6.37 6.68
C LEU A 73 9.35 5.22 5.67
N ALA A 74 9.57 3.97 6.10
CA ALA A 74 9.35 2.80 5.25
C ALA A 74 7.90 2.72 4.76
N LEU A 75 6.93 2.89 5.68
CA LEU A 75 5.49 2.88 5.34
C LEU A 75 5.07 4.04 4.43
N GLU A 76 5.66 5.22 4.61
CA GLU A 76 5.39 6.35 3.73
C GLU A 76 5.92 6.10 2.31
N ALA A 77 7.11 5.52 2.21
CA ALA A 77 7.74 5.18 0.93
C ALA A 77 6.98 4.05 0.21
N ASP A 78 6.52 3.02 0.94
CA ASP A 78 5.66 1.95 0.45
C ASP A 78 4.36 2.53 -0.15
N LEU A 79 3.66 3.38 0.60
CA LEU A 79 2.47 4.06 0.08
C LEU A 79 2.76 4.82 -1.22
N LYS A 80 3.87 5.57 -1.26
CA LYS A 80 4.27 6.34 -2.45
C LYS A 80 4.59 5.44 -3.63
N PHE A 81 5.20 4.28 -3.39
CA PHE A 81 5.49 3.29 -4.42
C PHE A 81 4.20 2.75 -5.06
N HIS A 82 3.24 2.30 -4.27
CA HIS A 82 1.95 1.81 -4.78
C HIS A 82 1.16 2.89 -5.53
N VAL A 83 1.16 4.12 -5.02
CA VAL A 83 0.55 5.27 -5.72
C VAL A 83 1.30 5.59 -7.01
N GLY A 84 2.61 5.42 -7.02
CA GLY A 84 3.45 5.55 -8.21
C GLY A 84 3.04 4.57 -9.31
N ILE A 85 2.77 3.32 -8.97
CA ILE A 85 2.26 2.31 -9.91
C ILE A 85 0.92 2.74 -10.53
N LEU A 86 -0.02 3.22 -9.70
CA LEU A 86 -1.28 3.75 -10.22
C LEU A 86 -1.05 4.90 -11.22
N LYS A 87 -0.15 5.82 -10.92
CA LYS A 87 0.20 6.93 -11.83
C LYS A 87 0.86 6.44 -13.11
N ALA A 88 1.76 5.45 -13.01
CA ALA A 88 2.48 4.85 -14.12
C ALA A 88 1.57 4.10 -15.13
N THR A 89 0.30 3.85 -14.79
CA THR A 89 -0.68 3.39 -15.78
C THR A 89 -0.95 4.42 -16.88
N ASN A 90 -0.63 5.68 -16.64
CA ASN A 90 -0.92 6.81 -17.52
C ASN A 90 -2.41 6.92 -17.96
N LEU A 91 -3.32 6.45 -17.09
CA LEU A 91 -4.77 6.51 -17.29
C LEU A 91 -5.40 7.50 -16.28
N PRO A 92 -5.60 8.79 -16.65
CA PRO A 92 -6.09 9.83 -15.74
C PRO A 92 -7.41 9.48 -15.06
N VAL A 93 -8.28 8.73 -15.75
CA VAL A 93 -9.56 8.27 -15.18
C VAL A 93 -9.34 7.31 -14.02
N LEU A 94 -8.42 6.35 -14.15
CA LEU A 94 -8.07 5.43 -13.06
C LEU A 94 -7.44 6.19 -11.89
N VAL A 95 -6.51 7.11 -12.16
CA VAL A 95 -5.90 7.94 -11.13
C VAL A 95 -6.95 8.71 -10.34
N THR A 96 -7.94 9.27 -11.01
CA THR A 96 -9.03 10.02 -10.35
C THR A 96 -9.95 9.10 -9.55
N LEU A 97 -10.41 8.00 -10.15
CA LEU A 97 -11.37 7.09 -9.50
C LEU A 97 -10.76 6.33 -8.32
N LEU A 98 -9.47 5.96 -8.43
CA LEU A 98 -8.77 5.19 -7.41
C LEU A 98 -8.00 6.07 -6.40
N ARG A 99 -8.18 7.38 -6.45
CA ARG A 99 -7.57 8.30 -5.47
C ARG A 99 -7.86 7.91 -4.01
N PRO A 100 -9.08 7.45 -3.64
CA PRO A 100 -9.33 6.97 -2.27
C PRO A 100 -8.52 5.75 -1.84
N MET A 101 -7.89 5.04 -2.78
CA MET A 101 -7.03 3.88 -2.49
C MET A 101 -5.91 4.18 -1.49
N HIS A 102 -5.40 5.43 -1.45
CA HIS A 102 -4.40 5.83 -0.46
C HIS A 102 -4.79 5.48 0.98
N GLN A 103 -6.06 5.69 1.31
CA GLN A 103 -6.56 5.41 2.66
C GLN A 103 -6.62 3.90 2.93
N ILE A 104 -6.98 3.12 1.92
CA ILE A 104 -7.01 1.65 2.02
C ILE A 104 -5.59 1.13 2.14
N ILE A 105 -4.68 1.54 1.26
CA ILE A 105 -3.26 1.18 1.31
C ILE A 105 -2.70 1.49 2.70
N TRP A 106 -2.90 2.71 3.17
CA TRP A 106 -2.43 3.17 4.47
C TRP A 106 -2.92 2.30 5.63
N ILE A 107 -4.16 1.83 5.62
CA ILE A 107 -4.72 1.01 6.70
C ILE A 107 -4.27 -0.46 6.57
N THR A 108 -4.19 -1.00 5.37
CA THR A 108 -3.86 -2.40 5.14
C THR A 108 -2.36 -2.72 5.18
N THR A 109 -1.48 -1.73 5.00
CA THR A 109 -0.01 -1.92 5.06
C THR A 109 0.54 -1.93 6.48
N LEU A 110 -0.24 -1.54 7.49
CA LEU A 110 0.28 -1.15 8.79
C LEU A 110 0.60 -2.20 9.80
N PHE A 111 0.13 -3.37 9.63
CA PHE A 111 0.21 -4.39 10.66
C PHE A 111 0.97 -5.61 10.11
N PRO A 112 2.33 -5.55 10.08
CA PRO A 112 3.06 -6.78 9.86
C PRO A 112 2.72 -7.73 11.01
N PRO A 113 2.43 -9.01 10.74
CA PRO A 113 2.31 -10.01 11.80
C PRO A 113 3.63 -10.10 12.52
N GLY A 114 3.59 -10.17 13.81
CA GLY A 114 4.77 -10.34 14.64
C GLY A 114 5.20 -9.12 15.43
N ALA A 115 4.44 -8.03 15.47
CA ALA A 115 4.59 -7.04 16.54
C ALA A 115 4.43 -7.70 17.94
N ASP A 116 3.71 -8.83 18.01
CA ASP A 116 3.44 -9.59 19.23
C ASP A 116 4.11 -10.99 19.31
N GLY A 117 5.04 -11.31 18.41
CA GLY A 117 6.08 -12.30 18.74
C GLY A 117 5.82 -13.78 18.54
N ASP A 118 4.80 -14.26 17.82
CA ASP A 118 4.49 -15.70 17.83
C ASP A 118 4.56 -16.46 16.50
N ALA A 119 5.15 -15.94 15.43
CA ALA A 119 5.32 -16.68 14.19
C ALA A 119 6.77 -16.95 13.77
N GLY A 120 7.74 -16.77 14.65
CA GLY A 120 9.15 -17.09 14.38
C GLY A 120 9.84 -16.13 13.38
N ARG A 121 9.13 -15.13 12.87
CA ARG A 121 9.69 -14.04 12.08
C ARG A 121 9.66 -12.77 12.89
N THR A 122 10.78 -12.07 12.95
CA THR A 122 10.85 -10.74 13.57
C THR A 122 10.28 -9.69 12.61
N GLY A 123 9.86 -8.54 13.12
CA GLY A 123 9.46 -7.42 12.27
C GLY A 123 10.52 -7.05 11.22
N ALA A 124 11.81 -7.27 11.52
CA ALA A 124 12.92 -7.06 10.60
C ALA A 124 12.93 -8.07 9.43
N ASP A 125 12.58 -9.34 9.71
CA ASP A 125 12.51 -10.38 8.67
C ASP A 125 11.35 -10.13 7.70
N TYR A 126 10.24 -9.57 8.19
CA TYR A 126 9.11 -9.15 7.36
C TYR A 126 9.47 -7.97 6.48
N GLN A 127 10.14 -6.95 7.02
CA GLN A 127 10.56 -5.79 6.25
C GLN A 127 11.54 -6.16 5.13
N ALA A 128 12.49 -7.06 5.39
CA ALA A 128 13.42 -7.53 4.38
C ALA A 128 12.71 -8.31 3.26
N TYR A 129 11.80 -9.21 3.61
CA TYR A 129 11.01 -9.98 2.64
C TYR A 129 10.10 -9.08 1.79
N ASP A 130 9.47 -8.09 2.43
CA ASP A 130 8.61 -7.11 1.77
C ASP A 130 9.40 -6.25 0.76
N VAL A 131 10.60 -5.80 1.12
CA VAL A 131 11.50 -5.08 0.22
C VAL A 131 11.89 -5.91 -1.00
N ASP A 132 12.18 -7.21 -0.83
CA ASP A 132 12.54 -8.09 -1.94
C ASP A 132 11.36 -8.28 -2.92
N LEU A 133 10.15 -8.38 -2.42
CA LEU A 133 8.94 -8.46 -3.25
C LEU A 133 8.71 -7.16 -4.05
N HIS A 134 8.86 -6.02 -3.42
CA HIS A 134 8.78 -4.70 -4.09
C HIS A 134 9.86 -4.54 -5.15
N ARG A 135 11.08 -5.05 -4.93
CA ARG A 135 12.13 -5.09 -5.93
C ARG A 135 11.70 -5.92 -7.14
N GLY A 136 11.10 -7.09 -6.93
CA GLY A 136 10.59 -7.91 -8.02
C GLY A 136 9.52 -7.20 -8.86
N VAL A 137 8.64 -6.42 -8.21
CA VAL A 137 7.67 -5.56 -8.93
C VAL A 137 8.39 -4.49 -9.73
N LEU A 138 9.35 -3.77 -9.15
CA LEU A 138 10.10 -2.70 -9.82
C LEU A 138 10.87 -3.23 -11.03
N ASP A 139 11.60 -4.33 -10.88
CA ASP A 139 12.37 -4.96 -11.95
C ASP A 139 11.47 -5.36 -13.13
N ALA A 140 10.28 -5.89 -12.83
CA ALA A 140 9.28 -6.24 -13.85
C ALA A 140 8.70 -5.00 -14.57
N LEU A 141 8.46 -3.91 -13.83
CA LEU A 141 8.06 -2.63 -14.41
C LEU A 141 9.16 -2.06 -15.31
N GLU A 142 10.42 -2.09 -14.90
CA GLU A 142 11.55 -1.64 -15.71
C GLU A 142 11.69 -2.44 -16.99
N ALA A 143 11.55 -3.77 -16.90
CA ALA A 143 11.57 -4.66 -18.05
C ALA A 143 10.37 -4.50 -18.99
N GLY A 144 9.27 -3.90 -18.54
CA GLY A 144 8.01 -3.83 -19.27
C GLY A 144 7.28 -5.18 -19.33
N ASP A 145 7.59 -6.07 -18.40
CA ASP A 145 6.99 -7.40 -18.33
C ASP A 145 5.72 -7.38 -17.48
N SER A 146 4.57 -7.24 -18.15
CA SER A 146 3.28 -7.11 -17.50
C SER A 146 2.86 -8.38 -16.75
N GLU A 147 3.26 -9.56 -17.21
CA GLU A 147 2.94 -10.82 -16.53
C GLU A 147 3.78 -10.99 -15.26
N GLN A 148 5.06 -10.67 -15.30
CA GLN A 148 5.92 -10.68 -14.12
C GLN A 148 5.50 -9.61 -13.11
N ALA A 149 5.13 -8.41 -13.57
CA ALA A 149 4.62 -7.37 -12.69
C ALA A 149 3.36 -7.81 -11.93
N ARG A 150 2.40 -8.45 -12.63
CA ARG A 150 1.22 -9.04 -11.99
C ARG A 150 1.58 -10.16 -11.03
N ARG A 151 2.56 -10.99 -11.37
CA ARG A 151 2.99 -12.10 -10.53
C ARG A 151 3.61 -11.59 -9.24
N TRP A 152 4.58 -10.70 -9.31
CA TRP A 152 5.23 -10.13 -8.13
C TRP A 152 4.26 -9.36 -7.24
N MET A 153 3.36 -8.58 -7.85
CA MET A 153 2.31 -7.90 -7.09
C MET A 153 1.37 -8.90 -6.38
N ARG A 154 1.07 -10.04 -6.99
CA ARG A 154 0.26 -11.10 -6.35
C ARG A 154 0.98 -11.74 -5.17
N GLU A 155 2.29 -12.00 -5.31
CA GLU A 155 3.12 -12.50 -4.20
C GLU A 155 3.19 -11.50 -3.03
N LEU A 156 3.27 -10.20 -3.35
CA LEU A 156 3.25 -9.14 -2.36
C LEU A 156 1.96 -9.17 -1.50
N PHE A 157 0.85 -9.57 -2.10
CA PHE A 157 -0.44 -9.71 -1.40
C PHE A 157 -0.72 -11.12 -0.85
N ALA A 158 0.24 -12.04 -0.90
CA ALA A 158 0.03 -13.40 -0.37
C ALA A 158 -0.31 -13.43 1.13
N PHE A 159 0.03 -12.38 1.88
CA PHE A 159 -0.33 -12.22 3.29
C PHE A 159 -1.84 -12.13 3.52
N VAL A 160 -2.64 -11.75 2.52
CA VAL A 160 -4.10 -11.62 2.65
C VAL A 160 -4.75 -12.94 3.05
N ASP A 161 -4.19 -14.07 2.59
CA ASP A 161 -4.66 -15.41 2.91
C ASP A 161 -3.86 -16.08 4.04
N ASP A 162 -2.85 -15.41 4.60
CA ASP A 162 -2.01 -15.98 5.65
C ASP A 162 -2.78 -16.07 6.98
N PRO A 163 -2.89 -17.28 7.58
CA PRO A 163 -3.54 -17.46 8.87
C PRO A 163 -2.98 -16.62 10.02
N ALA A 164 -1.70 -16.21 9.94
CA ALA A 164 -1.06 -15.35 10.94
C ALA A 164 -1.73 -13.98 11.04
N TYR A 165 -2.39 -13.52 9.98
CA TYR A 165 -3.10 -12.24 9.94
C TYR A 165 -4.59 -12.33 10.31
N ARG A 166 -5.08 -13.51 10.68
CA ARG A 166 -6.53 -13.76 10.87
C ARG A 166 -7.20 -12.80 11.84
N GLU A 167 -6.56 -12.49 12.95
CA GLU A 167 -7.13 -11.60 13.97
C GLU A 167 -7.29 -10.19 13.42
N LEU A 168 -6.24 -9.66 12.80
CA LEU A 168 -6.26 -8.38 12.12
C LEU A 168 -7.29 -8.36 10.99
N HIS A 169 -7.30 -9.38 10.16
CA HIS A 169 -8.19 -9.49 9.01
C HIS A 169 -9.67 -9.53 9.41
N SER A 170 -9.99 -10.09 10.58
CA SER A 170 -11.36 -10.08 11.11
C SER A 170 -11.78 -8.73 11.70
N MET A 171 -10.84 -7.83 11.93
CA MET A 171 -11.14 -6.51 12.49
C MET A 171 -11.98 -5.68 11.51
N ALA A 172 -12.95 -4.93 12.03
CA ALA A 172 -13.67 -3.96 11.21
C ALA A 172 -12.71 -2.86 10.73
N PHE A 173 -12.78 -2.49 9.47
CA PHE A 173 -11.94 -1.48 8.85
C PHE A 173 -11.92 -0.14 9.62
N ARG A 174 -13.09 0.27 10.16
CA ARG A 174 -13.21 1.47 11.00
C ARG A 174 -12.39 1.40 12.29
N ASP A 175 -12.21 0.22 12.87
CA ASP A 175 -11.48 0.04 14.12
C ASP A 175 -9.96 0.02 13.85
N ALA A 176 -9.54 -0.61 12.76
CA ALA A 176 -8.17 -0.52 12.26
C ALA A 176 -7.79 0.95 11.94
N ALA A 177 -8.69 1.71 11.31
CA ALA A 177 -8.48 3.13 11.03
C ALA A 177 -8.31 3.97 12.31
N ARG A 178 -9.05 3.66 13.38
CA ARG A 178 -8.91 4.32 14.69
C ARG A 178 -7.59 4.02 15.35
N LEU A 179 -7.18 2.73 15.37
CA LEU A 179 -5.87 2.32 15.88
C LEU A 179 -4.74 3.03 15.15
N ARG A 180 -4.87 3.15 13.83
CA ARG A 180 -3.93 3.86 12.99
C ARG A 180 -3.79 5.34 13.35
N ALA A 181 -4.90 6.01 13.54
CA ALA A 181 -4.91 7.42 13.93
C ALA A 181 -4.22 7.63 15.30
N ALA A 182 -4.41 6.71 16.25
CA ALA A 182 -3.78 6.75 17.55
C ALA A 182 -2.24 6.59 17.44
N VAL A 183 -1.75 5.59 16.70
CA VAL A 183 -0.31 5.37 16.46
C VAL A 183 0.34 6.58 15.81
N ARG A 184 -0.30 7.21 14.82
CA ARG A 184 0.21 8.42 14.17
C ARG A 184 0.32 9.60 15.14
N SER A 185 -0.61 9.71 16.07
CA SER A 185 -0.61 10.76 17.11
C SER A 185 0.55 10.60 18.09
N GLU A 186 0.85 9.36 18.50
CA GLU A 186 1.97 9.05 19.37
C GLU A 186 3.33 9.30 18.70
N MET A 187 3.47 8.88 17.44
CA MET A 187 4.70 9.08 16.66
C MET A 187 5.01 10.57 16.38
N SER A 188 4.00 11.43 16.28
CA SER A 188 4.20 12.87 16.11
C SER A 188 4.56 13.58 17.41
N TYR A 189 4.35 12.97 18.57
CA TYR A 189 4.65 13.55 19.90
C TYR A 189 6.11 13.31 20.30
N ASP A 190 6.73 12.21 19.86
CA ASP A 190 8.13 11.89 20.14
C ASP A 190 9.15 12.62 19.23
N ALA A 191 8.68 13.35 18.23
CA ALA A 191 9.50 14.11 17.28
C ALA A 191 9.65 15.63 17.63
N GLY A 192 9.27 16.02 18.85
CA GLY A 192 9.28 17.41 19.33
C GLY A 192 10.47 17.75 20.24
#